data_fd587c4390d54e230a6fed65e3891b2a
#
_entry.id   fd587c4390d54e230a6fed65e3891b2a
#
_cell.length_a   1.000
_cell.length_b   1.000
_cell.length_c   1.000
_cell.angle_alpha   90.00
_cell.angle_beta   90.00
_cell.angle_gamma   90.00
#
_symmetry.space_group_name_H-M   'P 1'
#
loop_
_entity.id
_entity.type
_entity.pdbx_description
1 polymer ?
#
loop_
_entity_poly.entity_id
_entity_poly.type
_entity_poly.pdbx_seq_one_letter_code
_entity_poly.pdbx_strand_id
1 'polypeptide(L)'
;MRISACYIVKDEAEELRRSLASVRAAVDEIIVVSTAGSSAVWDVCTAFSAEVHDFAWVNDFSLARNKALQYVTGNIVIFLDADEYFLHPYDVRQAITEIAHGQMQWDIVMVGLYSYRSAHGQDADYERVPRIFRMPGMHYEGMIHEQLVRDDGEQWILVYADEELSLGHTGYLSELGPEKIKRNIAMLEEDAARHGHTTMHDAYLAD
;
A
#
# COMPACT_ATOMS: atom_id res chain seq x y z
N MET A 1 20.39 -0.45 -7.62
CA MET A 1 18.95 -0.47 -7.30
C MET A 1 18.78 -1.04 -5.91
N ARG A 2 18.04 -0.35 -5.04
CA ARG A 2 17.67 -0.80 -3.69
C ARG A 2 16.15 -0.68 -3.58
N ILE A 3 15.49 -1.73 -3.11
CA ILE A 3 14.02 -1.83 -3.04
C ILE A 3 13.62 -1.87 -1.56
N SER A 4 12.70 -0.99 -1.17
CA SER A 4 12.12 -0.93 0.18
C SER A 4 10.66 -1.37 0.13
N ALA A 5 10.23 -2.29 0.99
CA ALA A 5 8.82 -2.54 1.22
C ALA A 5 8.33 -1.69 2.39
N CYS A 6 7.18 -1.05 2.24
CA CYS A 6 6.55 -0.20 3.25
C CYS A 6 5.14 -0.69 3.57
N TYR A 7 4.76 -0.59 4.84
CA TYR A 7 3.46 -0.99 5.37
C TYR A 7 2.97 -0.01 6.42
N ILE A 8 1.65 0.17 6.50
CA ILE A 8 0.97 0.67 7.68
C ILE A 8 0.07 -0.44 8.22
N VAL A 9 0.13 -0.72 9.50
CA VAL A 9 -0.55 -1.88 10.12
C VAL A 9 -1.14 -1.47 11.46
N LYS A 10 -2.34 -1.97 11.75
CA LYS A 10 -2.99 -1.81 13.05
C LYS A 10 -2.77 -3.05 13.92
N ASP A 11 -3.46 -4.14 13.63
CA ASP A 11 -3.47 -5.38 14.40
C ASP A 11 -3.57 -6.66 13.53
N GLU A 12 -3.44 -6.52 12.21
CA GLU A 12 -3.57 -7.58 11.21
C GLU A 12 -2.28 -8.44 11.10
N ALA A 13 -1.89 -9.12 12.19
CA ALA A 13 -0.60 -9.82 12.27
C ALA A 13 -0.47 -11.00 11.30
N GLU A 14 -1.53 -11.79 11.09
CA GLU A 14 -1.49 -12.96 10.21
C GLU A 14 -1.50 -12.56 8.73
N GLU A 15 -2.28 -11.56 8.37
CA GLU A 15 -2.30 -10.95 7.05
C GLU A 15 -0.91 -10.38 6.72
N LEU A 16 -0.36 -9.59 7.63
CA LEU A 16 0.99 -9.05 7.52
C LEU A 16 2.04 -10.15 7.33
N ARG A 17 1.95 -11.25 8.08
CA ARG A 17 2.87 -12.39 7.94
C ARG A 17 2.86 -12.94 6.52
N ARG A 18 1.69 -13.11 5.93
CA ARG A 18 1.54 -13.59 4.54
C ARG A 18 2.11 -12.58 3.54
N SER A 19 1.78 -11.30 3.71
CA SER A 19 2.27 -10.21 2.88
C SER A 19 3.80 -10.15 2.91
N LEU A 20 4.40 -10.12 4.10
CA LEU A 20 5.86 -10.09 4.28
C LEU A 20 6.54 -11.33 3.66
N ALA A 21 5.95 -12.51 3.78
CA ALA A 21 6.47 -13.73 3.16
C ALA A 21 6.52 -13.61 1.63
N SER A 22 5.52 -12.94 1.03
CA SER A 22 5.46 -12.77 -0.42
C SER A 22 6.46 -11.75 -0.97
N VAL A 23 6.89 -10.77 -0.18
CA VAL A 23 7.75 -9.67 -0.63
C VAL A 23 9.20 -9.84 -0.19
N ARG A 24 9.46 -10.60 0.89
CA ARG A 24 10.77 -10.65 1.56
C ARG A 24 11.96 -10.92 0.64
N ALA A 25 11.81 -11.84 -0.31
CA ALA A 25 12.89 -12.18 -1.26
C ALA A 25 13.15 -11.09 -2.30
N ALA A 26 12.19 -10.21 -2.53
CA ALA A 26 12.27 -9.16 -3.55
C ALA A 26 12.94 -7.88 -3.05
N VAL A 27 13.02 -7.64 -1.73
CA VAL A 27 13.39 -6.35 -1.14
C VAL A 27 14.66 -6.39 -0.34
N ASP A 28 15.29 -5.22 -0.20
CA ASP A 28 16.52 -5.04 0.57
C ASP A 28 16.22 -4.60 2.02
N GLU A 29 15.06 -3.97 2.25
CA GLU A 29 14.58 -3.56 3.58
C GLU A 29 13.06 -3.62 3.65
N ILE A 30 12.54 -3.75 4.86
CA ILE A 30 11.10 -3.72 5.16
C ILE A 30 10.88 -2.73 6.28
N ILE A 31 9.96 -1.80 6.06
CA ILE A 31 9.58 -0.74 7.00
C ILE A 31 8.10 -0.91 7.33
N VAL A 32 7.78 -1.01 8.60
CA VAL A 32 6.41 -1.16 9.10
C VAL A 32 6.09 -0.04 10.08
N VAL A 33 5.04 0.70 9.80
CA VAL A 33 4.47 1.68 10.73
C VAL A 33 3.29 1.04 11.44
N SER A 34 3.42 0.83 12.76
CA SER A 34 2.38 0.27 13.62
C SER A 34 1.50 1.39 14.17
N THR A 35 0.20 1.33 13.91
CA THR A 35 -0.76 2.38 14.34
C THR A 35 -1.49 2.03 15.64
N ALA A 36 -1.32 0.81 16.17
CA ALA A 36 -1.98 0.36 17.41
C ALA A 36 -1.00 -0.22 18.46
N GLY A 37 0.30 -0.34 18.15
CA GLY A 37 1.29 -0.91 19.06
C GLY A 37 1.06 -2.39 19.39
N SER A 38 0.46 -3.18 18.48
CA SER A 38 0.15 -4.59 18.67
C SER A 38 1.42 -5.44 18.84
N SER A 39 1.56 -6.15 19.95
CA SER A 39 2.71 -7.05 20.19
C SER A 39 2.79 -8.16 19.14
N ALA A 40 1.65 -8.68 18.66
CA ALA A 40 1.61 -9.70 17.63
C ALA A 40 2.19 -9.18 16.29
N VAL A 41 1.94 -7.93 15.94
CA VAL A 41 2.56 -7.26 14.78
C VAL A 41 4.07 -7.17 14.97
N TRP A 42 4.54 -6.76 16.16
CA TRP A 42 5.97 -6.68 16.47
C TRP A 42 6.68 -8.03 16.37
N ASP A 43 6.05 -9.11 16.86
CA ASP A 43 6.58 -10.49 16.77
C ASP A 43 6.74 -10.92 15.31
N VAL A 44 5.74 -10.62 14.46
CA VAL A 44 5.80 -10.91 13.02
C VAL A 44 6.94 -10.10 12.38
N CYS A 45 7.02 -8.81 12.62
CA CYS A 45 8.07 -7.95 12.07
C CYS A 45 9.47 -8.43 12.45
N THR A 46 9.66 -8.85 13.71
CA THR A 46 10.93 -9.40 14.19
C THR A 46 11.32 -10.66 13.41
N ALA A 47 10.36 -11.56 13.16
CA ALA A 47 10.60 -12.79 12.40
C ALA A 47 11.06 -12.54 10.95
N PHE A 48 10.66 -11.41 10.36
CA PHE A 48 11.04 -11.01 9.00
C PHE A 48 12.18 -10.00 8.94
N SER A 49 12.78 -9.62 10.09
CA SER A 49 13.79 -8.58 10.20
C SER A 49 13.30 -7.23 9.62
N ALA A 50 12.04 -6.92 9.84
CA ALA A 50 11.44 -5.65 9.47
C ALA A 50 11.75 -4.58 10.53
N GLU A 51 12.00 -3.35 10.10
CA GLU A 51 12.12 -2.19 10.96
C GLU A 51 10.72 -1.68 11.31
N VAL A 52 10.41 -1.55 12.61
CA VAL A 52 9.08 -1.16 13.08
C VAL A 52 9.13 0.20 13.75
N HIS A 53 8.15 1.04 13.43
CA HIS A 53 7.98 2.36 14.01
C HIS A 53 6.55 2.54 14.50
N ASP A 54 6.39 3.03 15.72
CA ASP A 54 5.07 3.39 16.24
C ASP A 54 4.60 4.72 15.68
N PHE A 55 3.32 4.79 15.37
CA PHE A 55 2.63 5.98 14.93
C PHE A 55 1.25 6.07 15.61
N ALA A 56 1.03 7.08 16.43
CA ALA A 56 -0.28 7.30 17.03
C ALA A 56 -1.30 7.61 15.92
N TRP A 57 -2.34 6.78 15.79
CA TRP A 57 -3.36 6.96 14.78
C TRP A 57 -4.12 8.29 14.94
N VAL A 58 -4.19 9.06 13.88
CA VAL A 58 -4.76 10.41 13.85
C VAL A 58 -5.88 10.58 12.82
N ASN A 59 -6.50 9.48 12.39
CA ASN A 59 -7.52 9.43 11.33
C ASN A 59 -7.03 10.01 9.99
N ASP A 60 -5.80 9.68 9.62
CA ASP A 60 -5.19 10.17 8.39
C ASP A 60 -4.22 9.11 7.85
N PHE A 61 -4.61 8.47 6.75
CA PHE A 61 -3.80 7.43 6.12
C PHE A 61 -2.56 8.01 5.45
N SER A 62 -2.65 9.20 4.84
CA SER A 62 -1.52 9.82 4.17
C SER A 62 -0.38 10.12 5.15
N LEU A 63 -0.70 10.63 6.34
CA LEU A 63 0.29 10.89 7.38
C LEU A 63 0.99 9.59 7.84
N ALA A 64 0.25 8.50 8.01
CA ALA A 64 0.82 7.22 8.38
C ALA A 64 1.72 6.65 7.26
N ARG A 65 1.29 6.72 5.97
CA ARG A 65 2.11 6.30 4.83
C ARG A 65 3.35 7.18 4.69
N ASN A 66 3.22 8.50 4.77
CA ASN A 66 4.35 9.42 4.73
C ASN A 66 5.32 9.19 5.89
N LYS A 67 4.82 8.74 7.05
CA LYS A 67 5.70 8.33 8.16
C LYS A 67 6.59 7.16 7.77
N ALA A 68 6.06 6.15 7.08
CA ALA A 68 6.87 5.04 6.59
C ALA A 68 7.91 5.50 5.56
N LEU A 69 7.54 6.40 4.65
CA LEU A 69 8.45 6.94 3.63
C LEU A 69 9.66 7.68 4.21
N GLN A 70 9.57 8.24 5.44
CA GLN A 70 10.69 8.92 6.11
C GLN A 70 11.86 7.97 6.42
N TYR A 71 11.62 6.67 6.55
CA TYR A 71 12.63 5.66 6.87
C TYR A 71 13.17 4.93 5.65
N VAL A 72 12.61 5.19 4.46
CA VAL A 72 13.03 4.56 3.21
C VAL A 72 14.47 4.97 2.86
N THR A 73 15.30 3.97 2.60
CA THR A 73 16.65 4.18 2.06
C THR A 73 16.80 3.70 0.62
N GLY A 74 15.81 2.99 0.11
CA GLY A 74 15.76 2.51 -1.28
C GLY A 74 15.34 3.60 -2.26
N ASN A 75 15.65 3.37 -3.52
CA ASN A 75 15.23 4.24 -4.61
C ASN A 75 14.00 3.72 -5.37
N ILE A 76 13.48 2.56 -4.96
CA ILE A 76 12.19 1.99 -5.37
C ILE A 76 11.45 1.56 -4.11
N VAL A 77 10.20 1.92 -4.02
CA VAL A 77 9.30 1.54 -2.92
C VAL A 77 8.22 0.62 -3.44
N ILE A 78 7.96 -0.45 -2.71
CA ILE A 78 6.76 -1.27 -2.79
C ILE A 78 5.92 -0.91 -1.56
N PHE A 79 4.76 -0.30 -1.74
CA PHE A 79 3.86 0.03 -0.64
C PHE A 79 2.63 -0.87 -0.70
N LEU A 80 2.50 -1.80 0.25
CA LEU A 80 1.38 -2.73 0.34
C LEU A 80 0.54 -2.48 1.59
N ASP A 81 -0.72 -2.81 1.50
CA ASP A 81 -1.57 -2.99 2.68
C ASP A 81 -1.29 -4.37 3.32
N ALA A 82 -1.53 -4.52 4.61
CA ALA A 82 -1.16 -5.74 5.34
C ALA A 82 -1.83 -7.02 4.79
N ASP A 83 -3.00 -6.88 4.18
CA ASP A 83 -3.82 -7.94 3.59
C ASP A 83 -3.60 -8.16 2.08
N GLU A 84 -2.61 -7.45 1.49
CA GLU A 84 -2.15 -7.63 0.12
C GLU A 84 -0.88 -8.49 0.06
N TYR A 85 -0.78 -9.36 -0.94
CA TYR A 85 0.39 -10.23 -1.13
C TYR A 85 0.61 -10.53 -2.62
N PHE A 86 1.88 -10.67 -3.03
CA PHE A 86 2.20 -11.06 -4.40
C PHE A 86 1.76 -12.49 -4.71
N LEU A 87 1.09 -12.69 -5.85
CA LEU A 87 0.68 -14.01 -6.34
C LEU A 87 1.87 -14.80 -6.89
N HIS A 88 2.90 -14.09 -7.41
CA HIS A 88 4.13 -14.66 -7.99
C HIS A 88 5.38 -14.14 -7.26
N PRO A 89 5.59 -14.50 -5.98
CA PRO A 89 6.60 -13.86 -5.12
C PRO A 89 8.04 -14.04 -5.58
N TYR A 90 8.34 -15.07 -6.36
CA TYR A 90 9.70 -15.35 -6.85
C TYR A 90 10.11 -14.47 -8.04
N ASP A 91 9.15 -13.89 -8.75
CA ASP A 91 9.37 -13.12 -9.98
C ASP A 91 9.44 -11.61 -9.70
N VAL A 92 8.98 -11.16 -8.53
CA VAL A 92 8.82 -9.73 -8.18
C VAL A 92 10.12 -8.94 -8.37
N ARG A 93 11.24 -9.41 -7.80
CA ARG A 93 12.52 -8.68 -7.91
C ARG A 93 13.02 -8.61 -9.35
N GLN A 94 12.86 -9.68 -10.10
CA GLN A 94 13.26 -9.73 -11.51
C GLN A 94 12.41 -8.75 -12.32
N ALA A 95 11.10 -8.79 -12.21
CA ALA A 95 10.19 -7.92 -12.94
C ALA A 95 10.47 -6.43 -12.65
N ILE A 96 10.64 -6.06 -11.38
CA ILE A 96 11.01 -4.69 -11.01
C ILE A 96 12.38 -4.29 -11.60
N THR A 97 13.34 -5.22 -11.64
CA THR A 97 14.68 -4.98 -12.21
C THR A 97 14.60 -4.74 -13.72
N GLU A 98 13.81 -5.51 -14.43
CA GLU A 98 13.59 -5.36 -15.87
C GLU A 98 12.92 -4.01 -16.20
N ILE A 99 11.89 -3.62 -15.43
CA ILE A 99 11.25 -2.31 -15.55
C ILE A 99 12.26 -1.19 -15.27
N ALA A 100 13.06 -1.32 -14.20
CA ALA A 100 14.01 -0.28 -13.78
C ALA A 100 15.16 -0.06 -14.77
N HIS A 101 15.59 -1.11 -15.47
CA HIS A 101 16.64 -1.06 -16.50
C HIS A 101 16.09 -0.87 -17.93
N GLY A 102 14.77 -0.87 -18.09
CA GLY A 102 14.12 -0.60 -19.36
C GLY A 102 14.44 0.82 -19.89
N GLN A 103 14.19 1.03 -21.18
CA GLN A 103 14.46 2.33 -21.83
C GLN A 103 13.41 3.40 -21.52
N MET A 104 12.26 2.99 -20.98
CA MET A 104 11.18 3.92 -20.61
C MET A 104 11.45 4.58 -19.26
N GLN A 105 11.26 5.88 -19.19
CA GLN A 105 11.13 6.57 -17.90
C GLN A 105 9.79 6.17 -17.26
N TRP A 106 9.79 6.05 -15.96
CA TRP A 106 8.59 5.77 -15.18
C TRP A 106 8.72 6.35 -13.77
N ASP A 107 7.59 6.67 -13.18
CA ASP A 107 7.48 7.12 -11.79
C ASP A 107 6.74 6.07 -10.95
N ILE A 108 5.66 5.49 -11.51
CA ILE A 108 4.79 4.53 -10.83
C ILE A 108 4.57 3.31 -11.71
N VAL A 109 4.62 2.12 -11.10
CA VAL A 109 4.14 0.87 -11.70
C VAL A 109 2.75 0.57 -11.15
N MET A 110 1.79 0.49 -12.05
CA MET A 110 0.44 0.01 -11.79
C MET A 110 0.44 -1.51 -11.84
N VAL A 111 0.01 -2.14 -10.75
CA VAL A 111 -0.04 -3.59 -10.62
C VAL A 111 -1.49 -4.07 -10.60
N GLY A 112 -1.74 -5.30 -11.04
CA GLY A 112 -3.07 -5.91 -10.95
C GLY A 112 -3.39 -6.32 -9.51
N LEU A 113 -4.56 -5.95 -9.00
CA LEU A 113 -5.07 -6.35 -7.68
C LEU A 113 -6.31 -7.23 -7.85
N TYR A 114 -6.25 -8.44 -7.32
CA TYR A 114 -7.36 -9.40 -7.27
C TYR A 114 -7.94 -9.42 -5.85
N SER A 115 -9.09 -8.76 -5.66
CA SER A 115 -9.80 -8.70 -4.39
C SER A 115 -10.75 -9.88 -4.26
N TYR A 116 -10.38 -10.89 -3.47
CA TYR A 116 -11.16 -12.11 -3.30
C TYR A 116 -12.39 -11.90 -2.42
N ARG A 117 -13.57 -12.30 -2.93
CA ARG A 117 -14.84 -12.26 -2.20
C ARG A 117 -15.13 -13.55 -1.42
N SER A 118 -14.38 -14.61 -1.67
CA SER A 118 -14.53 -15.90 -0.98
C SER A 118 -13.18 -16.54 -0.66
N ALA A 119 -13.14 -17.30 0.43
CA ALA A 119 -11.95 -18.05 0.84
C ALA A 119 -11.47 -19.08 -0.20
N HIS A 120 -12.31 -19.43 -1.19
CA HIS A 120 -12.01 -20.41 -2.23
C HIS A 120 -11.45 -19.80 -3.52
N GLY A 121 -11.27 -18.46 -3.56
CA GLY A 121 -10.58 -17.76 -4.66
C GLY A 121 -11.26 -17.81 -6.03
N GLN A 122 -12.52 -18.24 -6.10
CA GLN A 122 -13.25 -18.38 -7.37
C GLN A 122 -13.93 -17.10 -7.85
N ASP A 123 -14.01 -16.08 -6.97
CA ASP A 123 -14.71 -14.83 -7.24
C ASP A 123 -13.81 -13.68 -6.76
N ALA A 124 -13.27 -12.91 -7.70
CA ALA A 124 -12.40 -11.79 -7.39
C ALA A 124 -12.74 -10.59 -8.28
N ASP A 125 -12.81 -9.42 -7.69
CA ASP A 125 -12.79 -8.17 -8.43
C ASP A 125 -11.36 -7.88 -8.87
N TYR A 126 -11.21 -7.26 -10.03
CA TYR A 126 -9.92 -6.87 -10.57
C TYR A 126 -9.84 -5.37 -10.77
N GLU A 127 -8.78 -4.79 -10.28
CA GLU A 127 -8.45 -3.38 -10.51
C GLU A 127 -6.94 -3.20 -10.67
N ARG A 128 -6.51 -2.01 -11.08
CA ARG A 128 -5.10 -1.61 -11.12
C ARG A 128 -4.82 -0.58 -10.05
N VAL A 129 -3.76 -0.84 -9.27
CA VAL A 129 -3.39 0.00 -8.13
C VAL A 129 -1.93 0.45 -8.21
N PRO A 130 -1.60 1.68 -7.78
CA PRO A 130 -0.22 2.19 -7.72
C PRO A 130 0.45 1.65 -6.46
N ARG A 131 1.21 0.56 -6.59
CA ARG A 131 1.89 -0.06 -5.44
C ARG A 131 3.41 0.01 -5.49
N ILE A 132 3.99 0.34 -6.64
CA ILE A 132 5.44 0.42 -6.79
C ILE A 132 5.79 1.78 -7.41
N PHE A 133 6.75 2.50 -6.81
CA PHE A 133 7.13 3.82 -7.28
C PHE A 133 8.57 4.18 -6.96
N ARG A 134 9.09 5.22 -7.62
CA ARG A 134 10.45 5.73 -7.40
C ARG A 134 10.51 6.70 -6.23
N MET A 135 11.62 6.66 -5.50
CA MET A 135 11.97 7.63 -4.43
C MET A 135 13.39 8.20 -4.67
N PRO A 136 13.69 9.42 -4.17
CA PRO A 136 12.78 10.38 -3.52
C PRO A 136 11.91 11.13 -4.52
N GLY A 137 11.01 11.98 -4.04
CA GLY A 137 10.19 12.88 -4.87
C GLY A 137 8.71 12.51 -4.92
N MET A 138 8.27 11.64 -4.01
CA MET A 138 6.88 11.21 -3.87
C MET A 138 6.41 11.29 -2.42
N HIS A 139 5.15 11.64 -2.23
CA HIS A 139 4.45 11.57 -0.94
C HIS A 139 2.96 11.26 -1.16
N TYR A 140 2.25 10.97 -0.07
CA TYR A 140 0.80 10.73 -0.10
C TYR A 140 0.02 11.95 0.38
N GLU A 141 -1.11 12.24 -0.27
CA GLU A 141 -2.09 13.27 0.12
C GLU A 141 -3.48 12.67 0.24
N GLY A 142 -4.33 13.27 1.09
CA GLY A 142 -5.69 12.84 1.40
C GLY A 142 -5.78 12.00 2.67
N MET A 143 -6.77 12.29 3.53
CA MET A 143 -6.95 11.58 4.81
C MET A 143 -7.39 10.15 4.61
N ILE A 144 -8.19 9.88 3.57
CA ILE A 144 -8.68 8.58 3.13
C ILE A 144 -8.71 8.54 1.61
N HIS A 145 -8.56 7.35 1.00
CA HIS A 145 -8.36 7.19 -0.44
C HIS A 145 -7.16 8.01 -0.94
N GLU A 146 -6.13 8.02 -0.13
CA GLU A 146 -4.93 8.80 -0.31
C GLU A 146 -4.26 8.53 -1.67
N GLN A 147 -3.82 9.61 -2.30
CA GLN A 147 -3.19 9.56 -3.60
C GLN A 147 -1.68 9.78 -3.46
N LEU A 148 -0.92 9.05 -4.26
CA LEU A 148 0.51 9.29 -4.39
C LEU A 148 0.73 10.52 -5.29
N VAL A 149 1.50 11.49 -4.83
CA VAL A 149 1.73 12.77 -5.48
C VAL A 149 3.22 13.01 -5.67
N ARG A 150 3.61 13.67 -6.76
CA ARG A 150 4.99 14.10 -6.98
C ARG A 150 5.26 15.43 -6.28
N ASP A 151 6.42 15.55 -5.65
CA ASP A 151 6.86 16.76 -4.94
C ASP A 151 7.03 17.97 -5.87
N ASP A 152 7.27 17.74 -7.17
CA ASP A 152 7.38 18.79 -8.19
C ASP A 152 6.04 19.21 -8.82
N GLY A 153 4.94 18.52 -8.48
CA GLY A 153 3.60 18.79 -8.99
C GLY A 153 3.36 18.36 -10.44
N GLU A 154 4.33 17.68 -11.07
CA GLU A 154 4.17 17.17 -12.43
C GLU A 154 3.34 15.88 -12.47
N GLN A 155 2.84 15.52 -13.65
CA GLN A 155 2.10 14.29 -13.86
C GLN A 155 3.04 13.07 -13.83
N TRP A 156 2.52 11.94 -13.32
CA TRP A 156 3.25 10.67 -13.27
C TRP A 156 3.43 10.07 -14.67
N ILE A 157 4.57 9.40 -14.85
CA ILE A 157 4.78 8.48 -15.96
C ILE A 157 4.47 7.08 -15.43
N LEU A 158 3.39 6.47 -15.95
CA LEU A 158 2.88 5.18 -15.50
C LEU A 158 3.39 4.04 -16.39
N VAL A 159 3.74 2.92 -15.76
CA VAL A 159 4.00 1.64 -16.39
C VAL A 159 3.02 0.61 -15.81
N TYR A 160 2.57 -0.31 -16.63
CA TYR A 160 1.63 -1.37 -16.24
C TYR A 160 2.35 -2.72 -16.25
N ALA A 161 2.21 -3.48 -15.17
CA ALA A 161 2.82 -4.79 -14.98
C ALA A 161 1.81 -5.74 -14.30
N ASP A 162 0.72 -6.02 -15.00
CA ASP A 162 -0.44 -6.72 -14.45
C ASP A 162 -0.20 -8.22 -14.22
N GLU A 163 0.64 -8.87 -15.05
CA GLU A 163 0.84 -10.33 -14.99
C GLU A 163 1.95 -10.69 -14.00
N GLU A 164 3.10 -10.03 -14.09
CA GLU A 164 4.29 -10.36 -13.30
C GLU A 164 4.20 -9.87 -11.86
N LEU A 165 3.49 -8.77 -11.63
CA LEU A 165 3.40 -8.09 -10.34
C LEU A 165 1.99 -8.09 -9.76
N SER A 166 1.18 -9.11 -10.08
CA SER A 166 -0.19 -9.22 -9.55
C SER A 166 -0.22 -9.50 -8.05
N LEU A 167 -1.19 -8.85 -7.40
CA LEU A 167 -1.47 -8.96 -5.98
C LEU A 167 -2.79 -9.69 -5.73
N GLY A 168 -2.83 -10.49 -4.67
CA GLY A 168 -4.05 -10.96 -4.05
C GLY A 168 -4.39 -10.09 -2.83
N HIS A 169 -5.66 -9.79 -2.65
CA HIS A 169 -6.19 -9.04 -1.52
C HIS A 169 -7.32 -9.82 -0.85
N THR A 170 -7.27 -9.94 0.46
CA THR A 170 -8.24 -10.74 1.24
C THR A 170 -9.06 -9.91 2.23
N GLY A 171 -8.89 -8.61 2.27
CA GLY A 171 -9.60 -7.70 3.17
C GLY A 171 -11.12 -7.70 3.02
N TYR A 172 -11.66 -8.10 1.86
CA TYR A 172 -13.10 -8.29 1.64
C TYR A 172 -13.68 -9.58 2.25
N LEU A 173 -12.84 -10.49 2.73
CA LEU A 173 -13.31 -11.69 3.44
C LEU A 173 -13.85 -11.36 4.85
N SER A 174 -13.42 -10.25 5.43
CA SER A 174 -14.05 -9.64 6.59
C SER A 174 -15.11 -8.67 6.11
N GLU A 175 -16.39 -8.93 6.39
CA GLU A 175 -17.49 -8.01 6.08
C GLU A 175 -17.12 -6.58 6.47
N LEU A 176 -17.38 -5.61 5.56
CA LEU A 176 -17.31 -4.18 5.88
C LEU A 176 -18.32 -3.90 7.00
N GLY A 177 -17.87 -3.98 8.25
CA GLY A 177 -18.73 -3.73 9.39
C GLY A 177 -19.24 -2.28 9.35
N PRO A 178 -20.48 -2.04 9.86
CA PRO A 178 -21.09 -0.70 9.90
C PRO A 178 -20.19 0.39 10.51
N GLU A 179 -19.30 -0.01 11.43
CA GLU A 179 -18.34 0.90 12.08
C GLU A 179 -17.22 1.36 11.12
N LYS A 180 -16.76 0.49 10.22
CA LYS A 180 -15.76 0.84 9.20
C LYS A 180 -16.35 1.84 8.19
N ILE A 181 -17.59 1.62 7.77
CA ILE A 181 -18.32 2.53 6.87
C ILE A 181 -18.50 3.89 7.53
N LYS A 182 -18.99 3.95 8.76
CA LYS A 182 -19.18 5.21 9.51
C LYS A 182 -17.86 5.97 9.66
N ARG A 183 -16.79 5.27 10.02
CA ARG A 183 -15.47 5.88 10.12
C ARG A 183 -15.02 6.47 8.78
N ASN A 184 -15.17 5.74 7.69
CA ASN A 184 -14.75 6.20 6.36
C ASN A 184 -15.55 7.44 5.91
N ILE A 185 -16.87 7.46 6.13
CA ILE A 185 -17.70 8.64 5.84
C ILE A 185 -17.24 9.83 6.67
N ALA A 186 -17.03 9.68 7.98
CA ALA A 186 -16.58 10.77 8.83
C ALA A 186 -15.21 11.32 8.39
N MET A 187 -14.29 10.46 7.94
CA MET A 187 -12.99 10.89 7.42
C MET A 187 -13.12 11.64 6.09
N LEU A 188 -14.01 11.20 5.18
CA LEU A 188 -14.28 11.91 3.91
C LEU A 188 -14.88 13.29 4.17
N GLU A 189 -15.84 13.42 5.09
CA GLU A 189 -16.42 14.70 5.47
C GLU A 189 -15.38 15.63 6.09
N GLU A 190 -14.48 15.11 6.93
CA GLU A 190 -13.40 15.88 7.54
C GLU A 190 -12.37 16.33 6.51
N ASP A 191 -11.99 15.45 5.58
CA ASP A 191 -11.06 15.77 4.49
C ASP A 191 -11.64 16.87 3.59
N ALA A 192 -12.91 16.76 3.18
CA ALA A 192 -13.60 17.77 2.40
C ALA A 192 -13.68 19.13 3.13
N ALA A 193 -13.87 19.12 4.46
CA ALA A 193 -13.90 20.34 5.26
C ALA A 193 -12.53 21.03 5.36
N ARG A 194 -11.43 20.26 5.37
CA ARG A 194 -10.06 20.79 5.49
C ARG A 194 -9.47 21.25 4.15
N HIS A 195 -9.70 20.49 3.09
CA HIS A 195 -9.02 20.66 1.81
C HIS A 195 -9.95 21.14 0.69
N GLY A 196 -11.24 21.23 0.94
CA GLY A 196 -12.28 21.55 -0.02
C GLY A 196 -12.89 20.30 -0.66
N HIS A 197 -14.16 20.42 -1.04
CA HIS A 197 -14.91 19.34 -1.67
C HIS A 197 -14.44 19.10 -3.10
N THR A 198 -14.15 17.86 -3.45
CA THR A 198 -13.69 17.45 -4.79
C THR A 198 -14.65 16.43 -5.39
N THR A 199 -14.57 16.23 -6.71
CA THR A 199 -15.33 15.17 -7.42
C THR A 199 -15.05 13.76 -6.87
N MET A 200 -13.88 13.55 -6.26
CA MET A 200 -13.52 12.30 -5.63
C MET A 200 -14.37 12.08 -4.36
N HIS A 201 -14.57 13.12 -3.52
CA HIS A 201 -15.48 13.03 -2.36
C HIS A 201 -16.90 12.66 -2.79
N ASP A 202 -17.41 13.27 -3.88
CA ASP A 202 -18.74 12.94 -4.41
C ASP A 202 -18.84 11.48 -4.85
N ALA A 203 -17.81 10.95 -5.51
CA ALA A 203 -17.81 9.56 -5.96
C ALA A 203 -17.84 8.57 -4.79
N TYR A 204 -17.06 8.80 -3.73
CA TYR A 204 -16.99 7.90 -2.58
C TYR A 204 -18.15 8.05 -1.58
N LEU A 205 -18.86 9.17 -1.58
CA LEU A 205 -20.06 9.36 -0.73
C LEU A 205 -21.35 8.86 -1.41
N ALA A 206 -21.29 8.55 -2.71
CA ALA A 206 -22.44 8.07 -3.48
C ALA A 206 -22.59 6.53 -3.47
N ASP A 207 -21.54 5.77 -3.11
CA ASP A 207 -21.50 4.31 -2.96
C ASP A 207 -21.77 3.89 -1.52
#